data_4beb94f636b2454a99a3c33e8730edb3
#
_entry.id   4beb94f636b2454a99a3c33e8730edb3
#
_cell.length_a   1.000
_cell.length_b   1.000
_cell.length_c   1.000
_cell.angle_alpha   90.00
_cell.angle_beta   90.00
_cell.angle_gamma   90.00
#
_symmetry.space_group_name_H-M   'P 1'
#
loop_
_entity.id
_entity.type
_entity.pdbx_description
1 polymer ?
#
loop_
_entity_poly.entity_id
_entity_poly.type
_entity_poly.pdbx_seq_one_letter_code
_entity_poly.pdbx_strand_id
1 'polypeptide(L)'
;MIVDRYDKDYNCETISVDPKDIKSLTKNYIYYEKIQSKPKVGFAKPKVNSVKVKPFFDIDIYDIKPEVICDKNFHPLVTRYMNYYKELFQLIFKDADIAISSSHIHDKGECKKLSFHYVINNYEYELNELYEFIMNHPILSMDDNIDKTIYTPRPSHYKVNFLGHDNIYFRLLYSYKSHKDKRMKYPHNYDNDLEKHIVSSI
;
A
#
# COMPACT_ATOMS: atom_id res chain seq x y z
N MET A 1 3.21 11.82 -9.35
CA MET A 1 3.70 11.14 -8.12
C MET A 1 5.17 10.76 -8.25
N ILE A 2 5.85 10.59 -7.13
CA ILE A 2 7.24 10.11 -7.10
C ILE A 2 7.24 8.60 -6.87
N VAL A 3 8.03 7.90 -7.65
CA VAL A 3 8.08 6.44 -7.66
C VAL A 3 9.53 5.98 -7.64
N ASP A 4 9.85 5.05 -6.74
CA ASP A 4 11.09 4.30 -6.82
C ASP A 4 10.86 3.03 -7.62
N ARG A 5 11.67 2.81 -8.67
CA ARG A 5 11.66 1.59 -9.47
C ARG A 5 12.93 0.79 -9.26
N TYR A 6 12.79 -0.53 -9.24
CA TYR A 6 13.89 -1.46 -9.00
C TYR A 6 14.03 -2.42 -10.17
N ASP A 7 15.24 -2.51 -10.74
CA ASP A 7 15.55 -3.47 -11.79
C ASP A 7 15.77 -4.90 -11.24
N LYS A 8 16.11 -5.85 -12.13
CA LYS A 8 16.36 -7.26 -11.76
C LYS A 8 17.52 -7.45 -10.77
N ASP A 9 18.46 -6.52 -10.74
CA ASP A 9 19.62 -6.53 -9.86
C ASP A 9 19.39 -5.69 -8.59
N TYR A 10 18.13 -5.21 -8.43
CA TYR A 10 17.66 -4.35 -7.33
C TYR A 10 18.35 -2.98 -7.27
N ASN A 11 18.89 -2.47 -8.39
CA ASN A 11 19.28 -1.08 -8.46
C ASN A 11 18.00 -0.22 -8.45
N CYS A 12 18.04 0.84 -7.61
CA CYS A 12 16.93 1.74 -7.41
C CYS A 12 17.10 3.02 -8.22
N GLU A 13 16.06 3.44 -8.89
CA GLU A 13 15.97 4.74 -9.54
C GLU A 13 14.67 5.43 -9.16
N THR A 14 14.75 6.71 -8.79
CA THR A 14 13.57 7.53 -8.49
C THR A 14 13.13 8.26 -9.75
N ILE A 15 11.87 8.10 -10.11
CA ILE A 15 11.26 8.72 -11.30
C ILE A 15 9.98 9.47 -10.95
N SER A 16 9.56 10.39 -11.79
CA SER A 16 8.22 10.99 -11.75
C SER A 16 7.32 10.25 -12.72
N VAL A 17 6.13 9.85 -12.28
CA VAL A 17 5.14 9.12 -13.07
C VAL A 17 3.81 9.86 -13.03
N ASP A 18 3.17 10.04 -14.18
CA ASP A 18 1.77 10.43 -14.22
C ASP A 18 0.91 9.21 -13.81
N PRO A 19 -0.04 9.37 -12.91
CA PRO A 19 -0.95 8.29 -12.52
C PRO A 19 -1.63 7.58 -13.69
N LYS A 20 -1.93 8.32 -14.75
CA LYS A 20 -2.55 7.77 -15.98
C LYS A 20 -1.67 6.76 -16.71
N ASP A 21 -0.35 6.89 -16.53
CA ASP A 21 0.65 6.05 -17.22
C ASP A 21 0.99 4.77 -16.45
N ILE A 22 0.40 4.52 -15.29
CA ILE A 22 0.72 3.34 -14.46
C ILE A 22 0.55 2.04 -15.23
N LYS A 23 -0.50 1.92 -16.07
CA LYS A 23 -0.74 0.71 -16.89
C LYS A 23 0.33 0.47 -17.96
N SER A 24 0.96 1.53 -18.42
CA SER A 24 2.00 1.49 -19.47
C SER A 24 3.40 1.21 -18.93
N LEU A 25 3.57 1.22 -17.61
CA LEU A 25 4.88 0.98 -16.99
C LEU A 25 5.40 -0.42 -17.37
N THR A 26 6.67 -0.47 -17.75
CA THR A 26 7.31 -1.71 -18.18
C THR A 26 7.38 -2.73 -17.04
N LYS A 27 7.04 -3.99 -17.35
CA LYS A 27 7.08 -5.12 -16.41
C LYS A 27 8.49 -5.58 -16.00
N ASN A 28 9.53 -4.92 -16.52
CA ASN A 28 10.92 -5.23 -16.17
C ASN A 28 11.34 -4.67 -14.80
N TYR A 29 10.54 -3.80 -14.22
CA TYR A 29 10.80 -3.16 -12.93
C TYR A 29 9.72 -3.47 -11.92
N ILE A 30 10.08 -3.31 -10.64
CA ILE A 30 9.14 -3.27 -9.53
C ILE A 30 8.98 -1.80 -9.14
N TYR A 31 7.74 -1.37 -8.92
CA TYR A 31 7.41 0.03 -8.67
C TYR A 31 6.75 0.21 -7.31
N TYR A 32 7.26 1.18 -6.56
CA TYR A 32 6.69 1.62 -5.30
C TYR A 32 6.48 3.13 -5.34
N GLU A 33 5.28 3.58 -4.96
CA GLU A 33 5.05 4.97 -4.63
C GLU A 33 5.92 5.33 -3.42
N LYS A 34 6.68 6.41 -3.56
CA LYS A 34 7.56 6.91 -2.52
C LYS A 34 6.88 8.04 -1.77
N ILE A 35 6.47 7.78 -0.55
CA ILE A 35 5.91 8.75 0.36
C ILE A 35 7.08 9.30 1.18
N GLN A 36 7.48 10.53 0.92
CA GLN A 36 8.62 11.12 1.62
C GLN A 36 8.19 11.57 3.00
N SER A 37 8.77 10.97 4.04
CA SER A 37 8.90 11.63 5.33
C SER A 37 10.20 12.45 5.31
N LYS A 38 10.16 13.69 5.79
CA LYS A 38 11.38 14.53 5.82
C LYS A 38 12.41 13.90 6.78
N PRO A 39 13.72 13.98 6.44
CA PRO A 39 14.78 13.46 7.30
C PRO A 39 14.74 14.16 8.66
N LYS A 40 14.89 13.40 9.73
CA LYS A 40 15.24 13.93 11.05
C LYS A 40 16.64 14.50 11.00
N VAL A 41 16.79 15.73 10.55
CA VAL A 41 18.04 16.47 10.69
C VAL A 41 18.17 16.86 12.16
N GLY A 42 19.30 16.52 12.79
CA GLY A 42 19.53 16.56 14.21
C GLY A 42 19.14 17.86 14.93
N PHE A 43 18.62 17.69 16.12
CA PHE A 43 18.51 18.62 17.26
C PHE A 43 17.77 19.96 17.13
N ALA A 44 17.34 20.42 15.99
CA ALA A 44 16.40 21.52 15.88
C ALA A 44 15.06 20.97 15.42
N LYS A 45 13.94 21.25 16.13
CA LYS A 45 12.60 20.95 15.66
C LYS A 45 12.37 21.71 14.35
N PRO A 46 12.51 21.10 13.17
CA PRO A 46 12.14 21.80 11.95
C PRO A 46 10.63 21.97 11.98
N LYS A 47 10.13 23.11 11.56
CA LYS A 47 8.75 23.24 11.08
C LYS A 47 8.65 22.33 9.86
N VAL A 48 8.24 21.10 10.07
CA VAL A 48 8.10 20.08 9.04
C VAL A 48 6.83 20.46 8.29
N ASN A 49 6.96 20.84 7.00
CA ASN A 49 5.83 20.67 6.11
C ASN A 49 5.63 19.16 6.01
N SER A 50 4.70 18.64 6.74
CA SER A 50 4.37 17.24 6.74
C SER A 50 3.83 16.84 5.37
N VAL A 51 4.13 15.63 4.96
CA VAL A 51 3.59 15.09 3.73
C VAL A 51 2.13 14.75 3.98
N LYS A 52 1.24 15.34 3.20
CA LYS A 52 -0.18 14.99 3.21
C LYS A 52 -0.38 13.69 2.44
N VAL A 53 -1.15 12.80 3.02
CA VAL A 53 -1.49 11.50 2.46
C VAL A 53 -2.98 11.24 2.60
N LYS A 54 -3.52 10.49 1.67
CA LYS A 54 -4.83 9.87 1.85
C LYS A 54 -4.67 8.73 2.88
N PRO A 55 -5.67 8.45 3.74
CA PRO A 55 -5.63 7.25 4.58
C PRO A 55 -5.49 6.00 3.70
N PHE A 56 -4.54 5.16 4.03
CA PHE A 56 -4.25 3.93 3.29
C PHE A 56 -3.98 2.79 4.24
N PHE A 57 -4.37 1.57 3.85
CA PHE A 57 -4.29 0.40 4.70
C PHE A 57 -3.79 -0.79 3.88
N ASP A 58 -2.87 -1.57 4.45
CA ASP A 58 -2.46 -2.88 3.97
C ASP A 58 -3.05 -3.93 4.92
N ILE A 59 -3.95 -4.74 4.40
CA ILE A 59 -4.66 -5.76 5.15
C ILE A 59 -4.12 -7.13 4.73
N ASP A 60 -3.52 -7.81 5.67
CA ASP A 60 -2.89 -9.11 5.47
C ASP A 60 -3.57 -10.17 6.33
N ILE A 61 -4.35 -11.06 5.73
CA ILE A 61 -5.06 -12.15 6.43
C ILE A 61 -4.31 -13.44 6.19
N TYR A 62 -3.78 -14.01 7.27
CA TYR A 62 -3.02 -15.25 7.26
C TYR A 62 -3.89 -16.46 7.63
N ASP A 63 -3.31 -17.65 7.50
CA ASP A 63 -3.92 -18.93 7.90
C ASP A 63 -5.25 -19.25 7.22
N ILE A 64 -5.35 -18.87 5.94
CA ILE A 64 -6.50 -19.23 5.12
C ILE A 64 -6.48 -20.73 4.84
N LYS A 65 -7.63 -21.38 5.04
CA LYS A 65 -7.76 -22.82 4.77
C LYS A 65 -7.48 -23.16 3.30
N PRO A 66 -6.87 -24.29 3.01
CA PRO A 66 -6.51 -24.71 1.64
C PRO A 66 -7.68 -24.76 0.64
N GLU A 67 -8.91 -24.95 1.14
CA GLU A 67 -10.11 -24.98 0.28
C GLU A 67 -10.43 -23.62 -0.35
N VAL A 68 -9.81 -22.56 0.14
CA VAL A 68 -9.96 -21.21 -0.42
C VAL A 68 -9.04 -21.05 -1.61
N ILE A 69 -9.53 -21.40 -2.80
CA ILE A 69 -8.83 -21.12 -4.05
C ILE A 69 -9.02 -19.63 -4.37
N CYS A 70 -7.96 -18.86 -4.16
CA CYS A 70 -7.96 -17.43 -4.49
C CYS A 70 -7.73 -17.20 -6.00
N ASP A 71 -8.49 -17.85 -6.85
CA ASP A 71 -8.44 -17.58 -8.27
C ASP A 71 -9.31 -16.34 -8.56
N LYS A 72 -8.67 -15.31 -9.09
CA LYS A 72 -9.28 -14.11 -9.69
C LYS A 72 -10.25 -13.31 -8.80
N ASN A 73 -10.05 -13.26 -7.48
CA ASN A 73 -10.83 -12.40 -6.58
C ASN A 73 -12.34 -12.71 -6.48
N PHE A 74 -12.83 -13.82 -7.03
CA PHE A 74 -14.26 -14.19 -7.04
C PHE A 74 -14.66 -15.20 -5.97
N HIS A 75 -13.72 -15.65 -5.15
CA HIS A 75 -14.08 -16.58 -4.10
C HIS A 75 -14.95 -15.88 -3.03
N PRO A 76 -16.06 -16.48 -2.55
CA PRO A 76 -16.94 -15.86 -1.56
C PRO A 76 -16.23 -15.35 -0.30
N LEU A 77 -15.19 -16.05 0.14
CA LEU A 77 -14.40 -15.65 1.31
C LEU A 77 -13.58 -14.39 1.04
N VAL A 78 -12.95 -14.28 -0.14
CA VAL A 78 -12.21 -13.09 -0.58
C VAL A 78 -13.16 -11.90 -0.59
N THR A 79 -14.33 -12.05 -1.21
CA THR A 79 -15.36 -10.99 -1.27
C THR A 79 -15.84 -10.61 0.12
N ARG A 80 -16.05 -11.58 1.01
CA ARG A 80 -16.47 -11.34 2.39
C ARG A 80 -15.46 -10.49 3.16
N TYR A 81 -14.17 -10.84 3.13
CA TYR A 81 -13.13 -10.05 3.80
C TYR A 81 -12.97 -8.66 3.18
N MET A 82 -13.00 -8.59 1.86
CA MET A 82 -12.92 -7.30 1.16
C MET A 82 -14.07 -6.37 1.58
N ASN A 83 -15.31 -6.87 1.62
CA ASN A 83 -16.47 -6.09 2.03
C ASN A 83 -16.42 -5.73 3.52
N TYR A 84 -15.99 -6.65 4.39
CA TYR A 84 -15.85 -6.39 5.82
C TYR A 84 -14.95 -5.17 6.09
N TYR A 85 -13.77 -5.12 5.51
CA TYR A 85 -12.87 -3.97 5.69
C TYR A 85 -13.38 -2.71 4.99
N LYS A 86 -14.05 -2.84 3.85
CA LYS A 86 -14.71 -1.71 3.20
C LYS A 86 -15.76 -1.09 4.13
N GLU A 87 -16.65 -1.89 4.70
CA GLU A 87 -17.68 -1.46 5.63
C GLU A 87 -17.08 -0.87 6.90
N LEU A 88 -16.05 -1.51 7.47
CA LEU A 88 -15.32 -0.99 8.63
C LEU A 88 -14.77 0.41 8.36
N PHE A 89 -14.11 0.63 7.21
CA PHE A 89 -13.58 1.94 6.86
C PHE A 89 -14.68 2.96 6.57
N GLN A 90 -15.82 2.55 6.03
CA GLN A 90 -16.99 3.43 5.87
C GLN A 90 -17.62 3.85 7.20
N LEU A 91 -17.55 3.01 8.23
CA LEU A 91 -17.96 3.38 9.59
C LEU A 91 -17.00 4.37 10.25
N ILE A 92 -15.70 4.24 10.00
CA ILE A 92 -14.66 5.09 10.60
C ILE A 92 -14.55 6.42 9.85
N PHE A 93 -14.58 6.38 8.54
CA PHE A 93 -14.49 7.53 7.64
C PHE A 93 -15.84 7.73 6.95
N LYS A 94 -16.62 8.66 7.48
CA LYS A 94 -17.97 8.93 6.97
C LYS A 94 -17.92 9.26 5.47
N ASP A 95 -18.83 8.68 4.69
CA ASP A 95 -18.93 8.89 3.24
C ASP A 95 -17.62 8.57 2.48
N ALA A 96 -16.86 7.59 2.97
CA ALA A 96 -15.56 7.23 2.42
C ALA A 96 -15.63 6.80 0.95
N ASP A 97 -14.85 7.47 0.09
CA ASP A 97 -14.57 7.06 -1.28
C ASP A 97 -13.35 6.14 -1.30
N ILE A 98 -13.57 4.83 -1.39
CA ILE A 98 -12.55 3.80 -1.12
C ILE A 98 -12.11 3.11 -2.40
N ALA A 99 -10.84 3.25 -2.75
CA ALA A 99 -10.19 2.43 -3.78
C ALA A 99 -9.62 1.15 -3.16
N ILE A 100 -9.89 0.01 -3.79
CA ILE A 100 -9.52 -1.31 -3.30
C ILE A 100 -8.68 -2.03 -4.35
N SER A 101 -7.56 -2.58 -3.94
CA SER A 101 -6.72 -3.45 -4.77
C SER A 101 -6.20 -4.65 -3.98
N SER A 102 -5.78 -5.70 -4.67
CA SER A 102 -5.27 -6.90 -4.00
C SER A 102 -4.11 -7.57 -4.72
N SER A 103 -3.37 -8.36 -3.96
CA SER A 103 -2.35 -9.27 -4.48
C SER A 103 -2.24 -10.49 -3.57
N HIS A 104 -3.05 -11.52 -3.82
CA HIS A 104 -3.07 -12.71 -2.98
C HIS A 104 -1.86 -13.62 -3.22
N ILE A 105 -1.49 -14.37 -2.18
CA ILE A 105 -0.39 -15.34 -2.24
C ILE A 105 -0.95 -16.72 -2.56
N HIS A 106 -0.47 -17.28 -3.68
CA HIS A 106 -0.65 -18.69 -3.99
C HIS A 106 0.68 -19.42 -3.83
N ASP A 107 0.67 -20.54 -3.13
CA ASP A 107 1.78 -21.46 -3.11
C ASP A 107 1.24 -22.84 -3.45
N LYS A 108 1.68 -23.41 -4.58
CA LYS A 108 1.25 -24.72 -5.09
C LYS A 108 -0.28 -24.89 -5.20
N GLY A 109 -0.99 -23.84 -5.54
CA GLY A 109 -2.44 -23.84 -5.67
C GLY A 109 -3.20 -23.57 -4.37
N GLU A 110 -2.51 -23.35 -3.25
CA GLU A 110 -3.11 -22.96 -1.97
C GLU A 110 -2.98 -21.46 -1.75
N CYS A 111 -4.02 -20.84 -1.23
CA CYS A 111 -3.96 -19.46 -0.77
C CYS A 111 -3.47 -19.43 0.68
N LYS A 112 -2.27 -18.92 0.91
CA LYS A 112 -1.71 -18.78 2.26
C LYS A 112 -2.00 -17.42 2.91
N LYS A 113 -2.37 -16.44 2.11
CA LYS A 113 -2.57 -15.07 2.57
C LYS A 113 -3.49 -14.32 1.63
N LEU A 114 -4.52 -13.67 2.15
CA LEU A 114 -5.23 -12.63 1.43
C LEU A 114 -4.55 -11.28 1.74
N SER A 115 -4.29 -10.50 0.70
CA SER A 115 -3.65 -9.19 0.84
C SER A 115 -4.47 -8.17 0.07
N PHE A 116 -4.98 -7.18 0.79
CA PHE A 116 -5.77 -6.09 0.23
C PHE A 116 -5.15 -4.75 0.59
N HIS A 117 -5.22 -3.82 -0.34
CA HIS A 117 -4.85 -2.43 -0.10
C HIS A 117 -6.08 -1.54 -0.28
N TYR A 118 -6.29 -0.65 0.68
CA TYR A 118 -7.38 0.34 0.66
C TYR A 118 -6.78 1.73 0.67
N VAL A 119 -7.34 2.62 -0.16
CA VAL A 119 -7.01 4.06 -0.17
C VAL A 119 -8.31 4.84 -0.08
N ILE A 120 -8.40 5.77 0.86
CA ILE A 120 -9.60 6.57 1.13
C ILE A 120 -9.41 7.96 0.55
N ASN A 121 -10.09 8.25 -0.56
CA ASN A 121 -9.76 9.36 -1.44
C ASN A 121 -10.25 10.73 -0.98
N ASN A 122 -11.33 10.78 -0.19
CA ASN A 122 -11.95 12.02 0.24
C ASN A 122 -11.47 12.51 1.63
N TYR A 123 -10.36 11.96 2.10
CA TYR A 123 -9.72 12.35 3.36
C TYR A 123 -8.23 12.60 3.12
N GLU A 124 -7.68 13.54 3.86
CA GLU A 124 -6.25 13.83 3.89
C GLU A 124 -5.78 14.00 5.33
N TYR A 125 -4.63 13.44 5.61
CA TYR A 125 -3.93 13.56 6.89
C TYR A 125 -2.47 13.92 6.66
N GLU A 126 -1.89 14.61 7.63
CA GLU A 126 -0.48 14.58 7.84
C GLU A 126 -0.07 13.13 8.17
N LEU A 127 1.02 12.62 7.58
CA LEU A 127 1.40 11.21 7.75
C LEU A 127 1.54 10.79 9.23
N ASN A 128 2.10 11.68 10.07
CA ASN A 128 2.21 11.43 11.51
C ASN A 128 0.85 11.40 12.21
N GLU A 129 -0.06 12.30 11.82
CA GLU A 129 -1.43 12.33 12.36
C GLU A 129 -2.20 11.08 11.97
N LEU A 130 -2.04 10.60 10.74
CA LEU A 130 -2.63 9.32 10.31
C LEU A 130 -2.12 8.15 11.15
N TYR A 131 -0.80 8.09 11.39
CA TYR A 131 -0.22 7.06 12.25
C TYR A 131 -0.78 7.13 13.67
N GLU A 132 -0.79 8.30 14.30
CA GLU A 132 -1.35 8.50 15.63
C GLU A 132 -2.84 8.17 15.69
N PHE A 133 -3.61 8.56 14.67
CA PHE A 133 -5.02 8.21 14.55
C PHE A 133 -5.21 6.68 14.55
N ILE A 134 -4.47 5.95 13.74
CA ILE A 134 -4.58 4.49 13.64
C ILE A 134 -4.17 3.81 14.94
N MET A 135 -3.07 4.25 15.56
CA MET A 135 -2.54 3.65 16.78
C MET A 135 -3.40 3.92 18.02
N ASN A 136 -4.17 5.01 18.02
CA ASN A 136 -5.08 5.37 19.12
C ASN A 136 -6.54 4.96 18.85
N HIS A 137 -6.88 4.55 17.62
CA HIS A 137 -8.25 4.14 17.30
C HIS A 137 -8.55 2.75 17.90
N PRO A 138 -9.63 2.58 18.69
CA PRO A 138 -9.86 1.35 19.46
C PRO A 138 -9.98 0.08 18.60
N ILE A 139 -10.48 0.19 17.37
CA ILE A 139 -10.62 -0.97 16.48
C ILE A 139 -9.34 -1.16 15.66
N LEU A 140 -8.84 -0.10 15.00
CA LEU A 140 -7.71 -0.22 14.06
C LEU A 140 -6.41 -0.62 14.76
N SER A 141 -6.18 -0.12 15.99
CA SER A 141 -4.98 -0.46 16.75
C SER A 141 -4.92 -1.92 17.19
N MET A 142 -6.08 -2.55 17.41
CA MET A 142 -6.20 -3.93 17.89
C MET A 142 -6.36 -4.96 16.76
N ASP A 143 -6.60 -4.54 15.52
CA ASP A 143 -6.72 -5.47 14.39
C ASP A 143 -5.33 -5.89 13.89
N ASP A 144 -4.96 -7.15 14.12
CA ASP A 144 -3.67 -7.72 13.74
C ASP A 144 -3.53 -7.95 12.22
N ASN A 145 -4.62 -7.92 11.48
CA ASN A 145 -4.56 -8.02 10.02
C ASN A 145 -4.14 -6.69 9.36
N ILE A 146 -4.20 -5.58 10.07
CA ILE A 146 -3.72 -4.28 9.58
C ILE A 146 -2.20 -4.22 9.75
N ASP A 147 -1.44 -4.20 8.64
CA ASP A 147 0.02 -4.01 8.71
C ASP A 147 0.38 -2.56 9.11
N LYS A 148 0.48 -2.32 10.40
CA LYS A 148 0.84 -1.00 10.96
C LYS A 148 2.28 -0.59 10.64
N THR A 149 3.10 -1.54 10.22
CA THR A 149 4.50 -1.28 9.90
C THR A 149 4.67 -0.48 8.60
N ILE A 150 3.64 -0.38 7.77
CA ILE A 150 3.67 0.46 6.55
C ILE A 150 3.76 1.96 6.84
N TYR A 151 3.38 2.39 8.05
CA TYR A 151 3.42 3.80 8.45
C TYR A 151 4.75 4.21 9.10
N THR A 152 5.63 3.24 9.35
CA THR A 152 6.95 3.50 9.93
C THR A 152 7.99 3.59 8.82
N PRO A 153 8.87 4.61 8.84
CA PRO A 153 9.96 4.68 7.89
C PRO A 153 10.79 3.40 7.93
N ARG A 154 10.98 2.77 6.77
CA ARG A 154 11.81 1.58 6.64
C ARG A 154 13.01 1.89 5.77
N PRO A 155 14.18 1.34 6.12
CA PRO A 155 15.25 1.22 5.13
C PRO A 155 14.68 0.43 3.94
N SER A 156 15.07 0.82 2.72
CA SER A 156 14.56 0.17 1.49
C SER A 156 14.60 -1.35 1.65
N HIS A 157 13.54 -2.05 1.24
CA HIS A 157 13.43 -3.52 1.37
C HIS A 157 14.58 -4.29 0.66
N TYR A 158 15.33 -3.61 -0.14
CA TYR A 158 16.43 -4.15 -0.92
C TYR A 158 17.71 -3.47 -0.44
N LYS A 159 18.72 -4.24 -0.11
CA LYS A 159 20.04 -3.89 0.43
C LYS A 159 20.81 -2.87 -0.44
N VAL A 160 20.25 -1.73 -0.71
CA VAL A 160 20.93 -0.66 -1.41
C VAL A 160 21.27 0.41 -0.41
N ASN A 161 22.58 0.48 -0.11
CA ASN A 161 23.30 1.53 0.61
C ASN A 161 22.44 2.48 1.45
N PHE A 162 22.39 2.18 2.72
CA PHE A 162 21.73 2.93 3.78
C PHE A 162 22.33 4.33 3.93
N LEU A 163 21.84 5.24 3.15
CA LEU A 163 21.86 6.64 3.52
C LEU A 163 20.45 6.92 4.04
N GLY A 164 20.30 6.94 5.36
CA GLY A 164 19.16 7.25 6.21
C GLY A 164 17.94 7.94 5.56
N HIS A 165 17.22 7.24 4.71
CA HIS A 165 16.03 7.77 4.08
C HIS A 165 14.80 7.28 4.83
N ASP A 166 14.19 8.18 5.58
CA ASP A 166 12.90 8.00 6.22
C ASP A 166 11.77 8.00 5.17
N ASN A 167 11.76 7.02 4.28
CA ASN A 167 10.73 6.91 3.25
C ASN A 167 9.75 5.79 3.59
N ILE A 168 8.48 6.06 3.36
CA ILE A 168 7.41 5.08 3.34
C ILE A 168 7.14 4.70 1.91
N TYR A 169 6.91 3.42 1.69
CA TYR A 169 6.69 2.87 0.36
C TYR A 169 5.35 2.15 0.28
N PHE A 170 4.61 2.42 -0.79
CA PHE A 170 3.36 1.73 -1.09
C PHE A 170 3.43 1.17 -2.51
N ARG A 171 3.21 -0.14 -2.66
CA ARG A 171 3.34 -0.79 -3.97
C ARG A 171 2.30 -0.29 -4.96
N LEU A 172 2.73 0.11 -6.16
CA LEU A 172 1.84 0.56 -7.22
C LEU A 172 0.99 -0.59 -7.78
N LEU A 173 -0.15 -0.21 -8.37
CA LEU A 173 -0.93 -1.12 -9.22
C LEU A 173 -0.07 -1.65 -10.37
N TYR A 174 -0.41 -2.86 -10.82
CA TYR A 174 0.28 -3.57 -11.91
C TYR A 174 1.77 -3.81 -11.68
N SER A 175 2.26 -3.54 -10.46
CA SER A 175 3.63 -3.86 -10.05
C SER A 175 3.71 -5.24 -9.42
N TYR A 176 4.79 -5.97 -9.71
CA TYR A 176 5.13 -7.21 -9.03
C TYR A 176 5.57 -6.96 -7.58
N LYS A 177 5.45 -7.98 -6.73
CA LYS A 177 5.96 -7.90 -5.36
C LYS A 177 7.50 -7.93 -5.32
N SER A 178 8.10 -8.77 -6.16
CA SER A 178 9.55 -8.85 -6.34
C SER A 178 9.88 -9.48 -7.69
N HIS A 179 11.14 -9.49 -8.11
CA HIS A 179 11.55 -10.17 -9.33
C HIS A 179 11.39 -11.70 -9.25
N LYS A 180 11.43 -12.26 -8.04
CA LYS A 180 11.15 -13.69 -7.77
C LYS A 180 9.66 -13.98 -7.59
N ASP A 181 8.93 -13.03 -7.03
CA ASP A 181 7.50 -13.12 -6.76
C ASP A 181 6.72 -12.25 -7.75
N LYS A 182 6.19 -12.90 -8.77
CA LYS A 182 5.47 -12.26 -9.89
C LYS A 182 4.00 -11.95 -9.58
N ARG A 183 3.58 -11.98 -8.32
CA ARG A 183 2.23 -11.57 -7.96
C ARG A 183 2.07 -10.08 -8.21
N MET A 184 1.16 -9.76 -9.09
CA MET A 184 0.83 -8.41 -9.48
C MET A 184 -0.30 -7.86 -8.60
N LYS A 185 -0.28 -6.56 -8.35
CA LYS A 185 -1.34 -5.85 -7.64
C LYS A 185 -2.39 -5.37 -8.65
N TYR A 186 -3.64 -5.79 -8.47
CA TYR A 186 -4.76 -5.45 -9.34
C TYR A 186 -5.83 -4.65 -8.61
N PRO A 187 -6.49 -3.68 -9.28
CA PRO A 187 -7.63 -2.97 -8.72
C PRO A 187 -8.89 -3.87 -8.71
N HIS A 188 -9.77 -3.66 -7.72
CA HIS A 188 -11.12 -4.21 -7.67
C HIS A 188 -12.17 -3.19 -8.13
N ASN A 189 -11.85 -1.92 -8.00
CA ASN A 189 -12.65 -0.79 -8.45
C ASN A 189 -11.73 0.31 -8.97
N TYR A 190 -12.28 1.32 -9.63
CA TYR A 190 -11.52 2.44 -10.19
C TYR A 190 -10.38 2.02 -11.15
N ASP A 191 -10.58 0.94 -11.93
CA ASP A 191 -9.61 0.45 -12.92
C ASP A 191 -9.38 1.42 -14.08
N ASN A 192 -10.27 2.39 -14.28
CA ASN A 192 -10.13 3.49 -15.23
C ASN A 192 -9.74 4.83 -14.58
N ASP A 193 -9.67 4.88 -13.23
CA ASP A 193 -9.27 6.07 -12.46
C ASP A 193 -8.18 5.66 -11.46
N LEU A 194 -6.97 5.46 -11.95
CA LEU A 194 -5.86 4.92 -11.16
C LEU A 194 -5.35 5.90 -10.11
N GLU A 195 -5.66 7.18 -10.21
CA GLU A 195 -5.33 8.20 -9.20
C GLU A 195 -5.99 7.89 -7.84
N LYS A 196 -7.13 7.19 -7.87
CA LYS A 196 -7.81 6.73 -6.66
C LYS A 196 -6.98 5.76 -5.82
N HIS A 197 -6.01 5.05 -6.44
CA HIS A 197 -5.16 4.09 -5.76
C HIS A 197 -3.81 4.67 -5.28
N ILE A 198 -3.60 5.97 -5.46
CA ILE A 198 -2.38 6.67 -5.07
C ILE A 198 -2.58 7.28 -3.69
N VAL A 199 -1.57 7.13 -2.86
CA VAL A 199 -1.59 7.54 -1.45
C VAL A 199 -1.20 9.00 -1.27
N SER A 200 -0.19 9.48 -2.00
CA SER A 200 0.21 10.89 -1.91
C SER A 200 -0.90 11.79 -2.42
N SER A 201 -1.21 12.83 -1.64
CA SER A 201 -2.06 13.91 -2.11
C SER A 201 -1.30 14.69 -3.19
N ILE A 202 -1.90 14.84 -4.36
CA ILE A 202 -1.34 15.55 -5.51
C ILE A 202 -1.70 17.03 -5.40
#